data_7cc649078e8d0b5c1f7e0a40b94f0b64
#
_entry.id   7cc649078e8d0b5c1f7e0a40b94f0b64
#
_cell.length_a   1.000
_cell.length_b   1.000
_cell.length_c   1.000
_cell.angle_alpha   90.00
_cell.angle_beta   90.00
_cell.angle_gamma   90.00
#
_symmetry.space_group_name_H-M   'P 1'
#
loop_
_entity.id
_entity.type
_entity.pdbx_description
1 polymer ?
#
loop_
_entity_poly.entity_id
_entity_poly.type
_entity_poly.pdbx_seq_one_letter_code
_entity_poly.pdbx_strand_id
1 'polypeptide(L)'
;RYFLPVARFLKKNRINVPEVLYDNPGRHIALVEDLGEEDLLSIAKQPWEHREPYYRSALEQLDRLFYTRPPRDLELSPAFGPETYAWEQDYFIDNLVEKHLGLDGTDLRNDGNLSRLSSNLGSSHRNLIHRDFQSQNIILHDDKSWLIDFQGLRLGRQEYDLASLLYDPYLDHSEEDQAKLLDLWEDISE
;
A
#
# COMPACT_ATOMS: atom_id res chain seq x y z
N ARG A 1 -4.47 13.04 12.71
CA ARG A 1 -3.98 14.31 12.15
C ARG A 1 -4.06 14.31 10.63
N TYR A 2 -3.62 13.27 9.95
CA TYR A 2 -3.58 13.20 8.49
C TYR A 2 -4.88 12.72 7.83
N PHE A 3 -5.74 11.99 8.54
CA PHE A 3 -6.90 11.30 7.96
C PHE A 3 -7.82 12.20 7.13
N LEU A 4 -8.39 13.25 7.72
CA LEU A 4 -9.40 14.08 7.03
C LEU A 4 -8.86 14.81 5.79
N PRO A 5 -7.70 15.51 5.85
CA PRO A 5 -7.13 16.16 4.67
C PRO A 5 -6.79 15.16 3.57
N VAL A 6 -6.24 13.99 3.92
CA VAL A 6 -5.89 12.94 2.96
C VAL A 6 -7.15 12.33 2.34
N ALA A 7 -8.17 11.99 3.12
CA ALA A 7 -9.44 11.46 2.59
C ALA A 7 -10.06 12.41 1.55
N ARG A 8 -10.16 13.69 1.88
CA ARG A 8 -10.70 14.72 0.97
C ARG A 8 -9.85 14.88 -0.29
N PHE A 9 -8.54 14.83 -0.15
CA PHE A 9 -7.61 14.89 -1.28
C PHE A 9 -7.77 13.68 -2.21
N LEU A 10 -7.82 12.46 -1.68
CA LEU A 10 -8.02 11.25 -2.45
C LEU A 10 -9.37 11.25 -3.18
N LYS A 11 -10.46 11.59 -2.48
CA LYS A 11 -11.80 11.70 -3.07
C LYS A 11 -11.84 12.72 -4.22
N LYS A 12 -11.22 13.90 -4.04
CA LYS A 12 -11.11 14.94 -5.08
C LYS A 12 -10.40 14.43 -6.34
N ASN A 13 -9.46 13.52 -6.19
CA ASN A 13 -8.69 12.91 -7.27
C ASN A 13 -9.33 11.60 -7.78
N ARG A 14 -10.61 11.35 -7.45
CA ARG A 14 -11.38 10.19 -7.91
C ARG A 14 -10.76 8.84 -7.48
N ILE A 15 -10.08 8.82 -6.35
CA ILE A 15 -9.63 7.60 -5.70
C ILE A 15 -10.74 7.17 -4.74
N ASN A 16 -11.16 5.91 -4.82
CA ASN A 16 -12.25 5.39 -4.01
C ASN A 16 -11.77 5.24 -2.57
N VAL A 17 -12.29 6.07 -1.69
CA VAL A 17 -12.07 6.05 -0.25
C VAL A 17 -13.38 6.39 0.46
N PRO A 18 -13.63 5.92 1.68
CA PRO A 18 -14.85 6.22 2.43
C PRO A 18 -15.11 7.72 2.49
N GLU A 19 -16.36 8.13 2.28
CA GLU A 19 -16.75 9.53 2.39
C GLU A 19 -16.71 10.01 3.83
N VAL A 20 -16.20 11.22 4.04
CA VAL A 20 -16.27 11.89 5.34
C VAL A 20 -17.63 12.57 5.44
N LEU A 21 -18.57 11.96 6.15
CA LEU A 21 -19.95 12.42 6.31
C LEU A 21 -20.03 13.57 7.32
N TYR A 22 -19.22 13.53 8.37
CA TYR A 22 -19.13 14.56 9.40
C TYR A 22 -17.77 14.58 10.05
N ASP A 23 -17.27 15.74 10.44
CA ASP A 23 -16.06 15.87 11.25
C ASP A 23 -16.18 16.94 12.35
N ASN A 24 -15.55 16.67 13.47
CA ASN A 24 -15.41 17.61 14.57
C ASN A 24 -13.96 17.57 15.09
N PRO A 25 -13.09 18.43 14.55
CA PRO A 25 -11.66 18.45 14.93
C PRO A 25 -11.44 18.74 16.43
N GLY A 26 -12.28 19.56 17.04
CA GLY A 26 -12.18 19.90 18.46
C GLY A 26 -12.46 18.74 19.40
N ARG A 27 -13.16 17.72 18.93
CA ARG A 27 -13.46 16.48 19.67
C ARG A 27 -12.71 15.26 19.15
N HIS A 28 -11.90 15.42 18.09
CA HIS A 28 -11.20 14.33 17.38
C HIS A 28 -12.15 13.22 16.89
N ILE A 29 -13.33 13.60 16.39
CA ILE A 29 -14.35 12.66 15.90
C ILE A 29 -14.54 12.90 14.40
N ALA A 30 -14.56 11.82 13.64
CA ALA A 30 -15.03 11.79 12.26
C ALA A 30 -16.07 10.69 12.10
N LEU A 31 -17.13 10.97 11.33
CA LEU A 31 -18.07 9.96 10.85
C LEU A 31 -17.75 9.74 9.37
N VAL A 32 -17.51 8.52 9.00
CA VAL A 32 -17.21 8.12 7.64
C VAL A 32 -18.26 7.14 7.13
N GLU A 33 -18.35 7.04 5.81
CA GLU A 33 -19.16 6.06 5.11
C GLU A 33 -18.80 4.64 5.57
N ASP A 34 -19.82 3.80 5.76
CA ASP A 34 -19.67 2.38 6.03
C ASP A 34 -19.67 1.63 4.68
N LEU A 35 -18.56 1.02 4.35
CA LEU A 35 -18.38 0.25 3.11
C LEU A 35 -18.63 -1.26 3.31
N GLY A 36 -19.04 -1.69 4.51
CA GLY A 36 -19.18 -3.09 4.85
C GLY A 36 -17.88 -3.74 5.31
N GLU A 37 -17.88 -5.07 5.36
CA GLU A 37 -16.78 -5.87 5.94
C GLU A 37 -16.06 -6.76 4.90
N GLU A 38 -16.52 -6.76 3.64
CA GLU A 38 -15.88 -7.56 2.59
C GLU A 38 -14.64 -6.84 2.05
N ASP A 39 -13.52 -7.55 2.01
CA ASP A 39 -12.24 -7.09 1.51
C ASP A 39 -11.63 -8.11 0.52
N LEU A 40 -10.51 -7.79 -0.10
CA LEU A 40 -9.85 -8.74 -1.03
C LEU A 40 -9.41 -10.04 -0.35
N LEU A 41 -9.08 -10.00 0.94
CA LEU A 41 -8.73 -11.22 1.69
C LEU A 41 -9.94 -12.16 1.82
N SER A 42 -11.13 -11.62 2.04
CA SER A 42 -12.36 -12.40 2.23
C SER A 42 -12.73 -13.23 1.01
N ILE A 43 -12.34 -12.78 -0.19
CA ILE A 43 -12.58 -13.49 -1.47
C ILE A 43 -11.36 -14.25 -1.99
N ALA A 44 -10.26 -14.31 -1.24
CA ALA A 44 -8.98 -14.90 -1.69
C ALA A 44 -9.07 -16.32 -2.25
N LYS A 45 -10.00 -17.12 -1.72
CA LYS A 45 -10.21 -18.52 -2.13
C LYS A 45 -11.20 -18.70 -3.29
N GLN A 46 -11.77 -17.60 -3.78
CA GLN A 46 -12.68 -17.66 -4.93
C GLN A 46 -11.89 -17.84 -6.25
N PRO A 47 -12.53 -18.36 -7.31
CA PRO A 47 -11.91 -18.44 -8.63
C PRO A 47 -11.39 -17.08 -9.11
N TRP A 48 -10.32 -17.10 -9.92
CA TRP A 48 -9.69 -15.87 -10.43
C TRP A 48 -10.69 -14.94 -11.11
N GLU A 49 -11.57 -15.48 -11.94
CA GLU A 49 -12.57 -14.74 -12.70
C GLU A 49 -13.50 -13.90 -11.80
N HIS A 50 -13.67 -14.33 -10.56
CA HIS A 50 -14.45 -13.61 -9.55
C HIS A 50 -13.64 -12.51 -8.86
N ARG A 51 -12.33 -12.75 -8.71
CA ARG A 51 -11.40 -11.83 -8.02
C ARG A 51 -10.84 -10.75 -8.95
N GLU A 52 -10.63 -11.10 -10.22
CA GLU A 52 -9.99 -10.23 -11.21
C GLU A 52 -10.62 -8.81 -11.29
N PRO A 53 -11.95 -8.64 -11.37
CA PRO A 53 -12.54 -7.30 -11.46
C PRO A 53 -12.17 -6.40 -10.28
N TYR A 54 -12.06 -6.97 -9.09
CA TYR A 54 -11.68 -6.23 -7.89
C TYR A 54 -10.18 -5.91 -7.86
N TYR A 55 -9.32 -6.85 -8.25
CA TYR A 55 -7.90 -6.56 -8.43
C TYR A 55 -7.67 -5.49 -9.49
N ARG A 56 -8.35 -5.57 -10.63
CA ARG A 56 -8.30 -4.54 -11.67
C ARG A 56 -8.73 -3.18 -11.11
N SER A 57 -9.87 -3.11 -10.41
CA SER A 57 -10.34 -1.90 -9.78
C SER A 57 -9.35 -1.33 -8.75
N ALA A 58 -8.70 -2.19 -7.96
CA ALA A 58 -7.68 -1.77 -6.99
C ALA A 58 -6.43 -1.22 -7.69
N LEU A 59 -5.93 -1.90 -8.71
CA LEU A 59 -4.75 -1.47 -9.48
C LEU A 59 -5.01 -0.17 -10.26
N GLU A 60 -6.21 0.04 -10.79
CA GLU A 60 -6.62 1.33 -11.39
C GLU A 60 -6.60 2.48 -10.36
N GLN A 61 -6.99 2.22 -9.10
CA GLN A 61 -6.87 3.21 -8.04
C GLN A 61 -5.39 3.50 -7.71
N LEU A 62 -4.56 2.45 -7.71
CA LEU A 62 -3.14 2.56 -7.47
C LEU A 62 -2.43 3.37 -8.57
N ASP A 63 -2.69 3.08 -9.83
CA ASP A 63 -2.17 3.83 -10.98
C ASP A 63 -2.55 5.31 -10.87
N ARG A 64 -3.83 5.59 -10.62
CA ARG A 64 -4.30 6.97 -10.42
C ARG A 64 -3.60 7.66 -9.26
N LEU A 65 -3.34 6.95 -8.16
CA LEU A 65 -2.61 7.47 -7.00
C LEU A 65 -1.19 7.87 -7.40
N PHE A 66 -0.48 7.04 -8.16
CA PHE A 66 0.91 7.29 -8.56
C PHE A 66 1.06 8.56 -9.39
N TYR A 67 0.10 8.87 -10.27
CA TYR A 67 0.14 10.08 -11.09
C TYR A 67 -0.49 11.30 -10.42
N THR A 68 -1.09 11.13 -9.24
CA THR A 68 -1.68 12.24 -8.47
C THR A 68 -0.59 13.02 -7.74
N ARG A 69 -0.61 14.36 -7.87
CA ARG A 69 0.35 15.24 -7.21
C ARG A 69 -0.29 15.88 -5.98
N PRO A 70 0.25 15.68 -4.79
CA PRO A 70 -0.25 16.31 -3.59
C PRO A 70 0.00 17.83 -3.62
N PRO A 71 -0.95 18.65 -3.16
CA PRO A 71 -0.70 20.07 -2.98
C PRO A 71 0.32 20.29 -1.87
N ARG A 72 1.03 21.43 -1.91
CA ARG A 72 2.15 21.71 -0.99
C ARG A 72 1.75 21.81 0.49
N ASP A 73 0.51 22.14 0.75
CA ASP A 73 -0.09 22.30 2.09
C ASP A 73 -0.70 20.99 2.63
N LEU A 74 -0.73 19.93 1.83
CA LEU A 74 -1.15 18.62 2.31
C LEU A 74 -0.01 17.99 3.12
N GLU A 75 -0.24 17.83 4.41
CA GLU A 75 0.70 17.16 5.31
C GLU A 75 0.64 15.65 5.07
N LEU A 76 1.74 15.08 4.60
CA LEU A 76 1.93 13.64 4.38
C LEU A 76 2.86 13.05 5.44
N SER A 77 2.85 11.72 5.56
CA SER A 77 3.89 11.03 6.31
C SER A 77 5.28 11.26 5.68
N PRO A 78 6.38 11.15 6.44
CA PRO A 78 7.73 11.29 5.90
C PRO A 78 7.97 10.41 4.69
N ALA A 79 8.58 10.96 3.64
CA ALA A 79 8.87 10.22 2.42
C ALA A 79 9.85 9.07 2.68
N PHE A 80 9.73 7.99 1.89
CA PHE A 80 10.72 6.92 1.92
C PHE A 80 12.05 7.42 1.38
N GLY A 81 13.06 7.31 2.21
CA GLY A 81 14.46 7.56 1.90
C GLY A 81 15.30 6.31 2.13
N PRO A 82 16.63 6.38 1.88
CA PRO A 82 17.54 5.27 2.15
C PRO A 82 17.44 4.75 3.59
N GLU A 83 17.26 5.65 4.54
CA GLU A 83 17.14 5.34 5.97
C GLU A 83 15.89 4.51 6.29
N THR A 84 14.79 4.75 5.58
CA THR A 84 13.55 3.99 5.78
C THR A 84 13.71 2.56 5.28
N TYR A 85 14.29 2.37 4.09
CA TYR A 85 14.56 1.03 3.56
C TYR A 85 15.61 0.28 4.41
N ALA A 86 16.62 0.98 4.92
CA ALA A 86 17.59 0.37 5.84
C ALA A 86 16.91 -0.07 7.14
N TRP A 87 16.01 0.75 7.68
CA TRP A 87 15.23 0.41 8.87
C TRP A 87 14.33 -0.83 8.63
N GLU A 88 13.71 -0.97 7.46
CA GLU A 88 12.91 -2.16 7.13
C GLU A 88 13.77 -3.42 7.06
N GLN A 89 15.01 -3.31 6.53
CA GLN A 89 15.97 -4.42 6.54
C GLN A 89 16.36 -4.80 7.97
N ASP A 90 16.69 -3.81 8.81
CA ASP A 90 17.00 -4.05 10.22
C ASP A 90 15.81 -4.68 10.95
N TYR A 91 14.60 -4.18 10.69
CA TYR A 91 13.38 -4.73 11.28
C TYR A 91 13.14 -6.21 10.89
N PHE A 92 13.41 -6.56 9.64
CA PHE A 92 13.37 -7.94 9.15
C PHE A 92 14.42 -8.81 9.88
N ILE A 93 15.65 -8.33 9.97
CA ILE A 93 16.74 -9.06 10.62
C ILE A 93 16.42 -9.27 12.12
N ASP A 94 16.03 -8.21 12.82
CA ASP A 94 15.73 -8.26 14.25
C ASP A 94 14.56 -9.21 14.57
N ASN A 95 13.47 -9.11 13.82
CA ASN A 95 12.24 -9.78 14.20
C ASN A 95 12.10 -11.18 13.58
N LEU A 96 12.48 -11.36 12.31
CA LEU A 96 12.40 -12.65 11.67
C LEU A 96 13.68 -13.47 11.89
N VAL A 97 14.85 -12.95 11.50
CA VAL A 97 16.09 -13.75 11.49
C VAL A 97 16.52 -14.06 12.91
N GLU A 98 16.67 -13.05 13.75
CA GLU A 98 17.23 -13.25 15.10
C GLU A 98 16.17 -13.72 16.10
N LYS A 99 15.05 -13.02 16.19
CA LYS A 99 14.05 -13.29 17.24
C LYS A 99 13.18 -14.52 16.95
N HIS A 100 12.73 -14.71 15.70
CA HIS A 100 11.83 -15.81 15.35
C HIS A 100 12.57 -17.07 14.93
N LEU A 101 13.59 -16.96 14.06
CA LEU A 101 14.38 -18.10 13.58
C LEU A 101 15.55 -18.47 14.49
N GLY A 102 15.98 -17.57 15.39
CA GLY A 102 17.11 -17.78 16.29
C GLY A 102 18.48 -17.85 15.57
N LEU A 103 18.57 -17.22 14.40
CA LEU A 103 19.79 -17.17 13.58
C LEU A 103 20.59 -15.90 13.87
N ASP A 104 21.90 -15.93 13.59
CA ASP A 104 22.75 -14.73 13.67
C ASP A 104 22.54 -13.84 12.44
N GLY A 105 22.10 -12.62 12.63
CA GLY A 105 21.87 -11.62 11.60
C GLY A 105 23.09 -10.78 11.20
N THR A 106 24.25 -11.00 11.82
CA THR A 106 25.45 -10.16 11.66
C THR A 106 25.91 -10.06 10.21
N ASP A 107 25.93 -11.16 9.47
CA ASP A 107 26.37 -11.17 8.08
C ASP A 107 25.41 -10.37 7.19
N LEU A 108 24.10 -10.46 7.43
CA LEU A 108 23.09 -9.68 6.69
C LEU A 108 23.22 -8.18 6.96
N ARG A 109 23.45 -7.77 8.22
CA ARG A 109 23.66 -6.35 8.58
C ARG A 109 24.89 -5.75 7.90
N ASN A 110 25.92 -6.57 7.69
CA ASN A 110 27.17 -6.16 7.06
C ASN A 110 27.19 -6.38 5.54
N ASP A 111 26.08 -6.86 4.95
CA ASP A 111 26.03 -7.07 3.49
C ASP A 111 25.95 -5.74 2.73
N GLY A 112 27.01 -5.44 2.00
CA GLY A 112 27.10 -4.24 1.16
C GLY A 112 26.04 -4.20 0.03
N ASN A 113 25.43 -5.34 -0.33
CA ASN A 113 24.36 -5.37 -1.33
C ASN A 113 23.05 -4.83 -0.72
N LEU A 114 22.73 -5.20 0.54
CA LEU A 114 21.56 -4.68 1.25
C LEU A 114 21.67 -3.17 1.44
N SER A 115 22.82 -2.67 1.87
CA SER A 115 23.08 -1.23 2.00
C SER A 115 22.97 -0.48 0.67
N ARG A 116 23.47 -1.06 -0.41
CA ARG A 116 23.38 -0.50 -1.77
C ARG A 116 21.93 -0.50 -2.28
N LEU A 117 21.17 -1.56 -1.98
CA LEU A 117 19.75 -1.66 -2.32
C LEU A 117 18.95 -0.55 -1.63
N SER A 118 19.10 -0.35 -0.33
CA SER A 118 18.44 0.75 0.40
C SER A 118 18.77 2.12 -0.18
N SER A 119 20.04 2.35 -0.52
CA SER A 119 20.49 3.59 -1.12
C SER A 119 19.86 3.82 -2.50
N ASN A 120 19.82 2.80 -3.34
CA ASN A 120 19.24 2.87 -4.69
C ASN A 120 17.73 3.11 -4.63
N LEU A 121 16.99 2.36 -3.80
CA LEU A 121 15.55 2.51 -3.63
C LEU A 121 15.19 3.90 -3.11
N GLY A 122 15.91 4.38 -2.10
CA GLY A 122 15.66 5.67 -1.48
C GLY A 122 16.03 6.89 -2.32
N SER A 123 16.91 6.72 -3.33
CA SER A 123 17.37 7.81 -4.21
C SER A 123 16.57 7.94 -5.50
N SER A 124 15.69 6.99 -5.80
CA SER A 124 14.96 6.92 -7.06
C SER A 124 13.77 7.90 -7.11
N HIS A 125 13.15 8.01 -8.28
CA HIS A 125 11.92 8.78 -8.45
C HIS A 125 10.84 8.32 -7.46
N ARG A 126 10.05 9.28 -6.95
CA ARG A 126 9.03 9.03 -5.92
C ARG A 126 7.67 9.50 -6.41
N ASN A 127 6.70 8.61 -6.24
CA ASN A 127 5.29 8.86 -6.48
C ASN A 127 4.55 8.87 -5.14
N LEU A 128 3.27 9.23 -5.13
CA LEU A 128 2.43 8.94 -3.99
C LEU A 128 2.23 7.43 -3.86
N ILE A 129 2.43 6.92 -2.67
CA ILE A 129 2.17 5.53 -2.31
C ILE A 129 1.23 5.45 -1.13
N HIS A 130 0.41 4.41 -1.12
CA HIS A 130 -0.47 4.08 -0.01
C HIS A 130 0.33 3.64 1.22
N ARG A 131 1.37 2.87 1.00
CA ARG A 131 2.29 2.22 1.92
C ARG A 131 1.78 0.88 2.45
N ASP A 132 0.50 0.75 2.72
CA ASP A 132 -0.11 -0.46 3.27
C ASP A 132 -1.18 -0.99 2.28
N PHE A 133 -0.80 -1.12 0.98
CA PHE A 133 -1.68 -1.59 -0.11
C PHE A 133 -1.80 -3.11 -0.08
N GLN A 134 -2.50 -3.60 0.93
CA GLN A 134 -2.69 -5.03 1.24
C GLN A 134 -4.17 -5.39 1.14
N SER A 135 -4.46 -6.68 0.98
CA SER A 135 -5.82 -7.20 0.77
C SER A 135 -6.83 -6.76 1.83
N GLN A 136 -6.41 -6.66 3.09
CA GLN A 136 -7.26 -6.22 4.20
C GLN A 136 -7.60 -4.73 4.15
N ASN A 137 -6.83 -3.93 3.41
CA ASN A 137 -7.02 -2.49 3.26
C ASN A 137 -7.73 -2.12 1.95
N ILE A 138 -8.25 -3.11 1.23
CA ILE A 138 -8.98 -2.96 -0.03
C ILE A 138 -10.37 -3.56 0.15
N ILE A 139 -11.33 -2.69 0.51
CA ILE A 139 -12.73 -3.07 0.76
C ILE A 139 -13.46 -3.20 -0.56
N LEU A 140 -14.36 -4.17 -0.62
CA LEU A 140 -15.21 -4.45 -1.78
C LEU A 140 -16.61 -3.87 -1.56
N HIS A 141 -16.99 -2.88 -2.36
CA HIS A 141 -18.27 -2.22 -2.22
C HIS A 141 -18.77 -1.75 -3.59
N ASP A 142 -20.04 -2.03 -3.92
CA ASP A 142 -20.68 -1.68 -5.20
C ASP A 142 -19.84 -2.10 -6.44
N ASP A 143 -19.42 -3.37 -6.45
CA ASP A 143 -18.59 -3.99 -7.51
C ASP A 143 -17.26 -3.28 -7.78
N LYS A 144 -16.72 -2.57 -6.80
CA LYS A 144 -15.47 -1.83 -6.88
C LYS A 144 -14.60 -2.05 -5.65
N SER A 145 -13.32 -1.74 -5.82
CA SER A 145 -12.36 -1.69 -4.72
C SER A 145 -12.26 -0.28 -4.14
N TRP A 146 -12.19 -0.20 -2.82
CA TRP A 146 -12.12 1.02 -2.03
C TRP A 146 -10.94 0.92 -1.06
N LEU A 147 -10.13 1.98 -1.01
CA LEU A 147 -8.93 1.99 -0.19
C LEU A 147 -9.23 2.54 1.20
N ILE A 148 -8.79 1.83 2.22
CA ILE A 148 -8.83 2.27 3.63
C ILE A 148 -7.41 2.29 4.20
N ASP A 149 -7.24 2.80 5.40
CA ASP A 149 -5.94 2.91 6.10
C ASP A 149 -4.88 3.76 5.35
N PHE A 150 -5.35 4.76 4.60
CA PHE A 150 -4.54 5.64 3.74
C PHE A 150 -3.82 6.77 4.50
N GLN A 151 -3.93 6.87 5.82
CA GLN A 151 -3.26 7.92 6.59
C GLN A 151 -1.73 7.77 6.62
N GLY A 152 -1.22 6.61 6.18
CA GLY A 152 0.19 6.37 5.94
C GLY A 152 0.74 6.95 4.64
N LEU A 153 -0.12 7.59 3.82
CA LEU A 153 0.21 8.14 2.50
C LEU A 153 1.48 8.98 2.53
N ARG A 154 2.38 8.73 1.60
CA ARG A 154 3.69 9.38 1.51
C ARG A 154 4.27 9.34 0.11
N LEU A 155 5.43 9.95 -0.08
CA LEU A 155 6.20 9.79 -1.31
C LEU A 155 7.14 8.59 -1.17
N GLY A 156 7.09 7.69 -2.12
CA GLY A 156 7.91 6.48 -2.21
C GLY A 156 7.98 5.94 -3.62
N ARG A 157 8.60 4.78 -3.78
CA ARG A 157 8.60 4.08 -5.07
C ARG A 157 7.24 3.45 -5.32
N GLN A 158 6.74 3.59 -6.55
CA GLN A 158 5.45 3.01 -6.94
C GLN A 158 5.43 1.48 -6.78
N GLU A 159 6.56 0.83 -7.04
CA GLU A 159 6.68 -0.63 -6.93
C GLU A 159 6.49 -1.15 -5.50
N TYR A 160 6.58 -0.27 -4.51
CA TYR A 160 6.38 -0.65 -3.10
C TYR A 160 4.94 -1.16 -2.84
N ASP A 161 3.95 -0.42 -3.32
CA ASP A 161 2.55 -0.80 -3.14
C ASP A 161 2.18 -2.03 -3.98
N LEU A 162 2.69 -2.11 -5.22
CA LEU A 162 2.50 -3.29 -6.05
C LEU A 162 3.11 -4.53 -5.39
N ALA A 163 4.31 -4.43 -4.84
CA ALA A 163 4.95 -5.52 -4.12
C ALA A 163 4.17 -5.89 -2.83
N SER A 164 3.59 -4.89 -2.15
CA SER A 164 2.76 -5.13 -0.95
C SER A 164 1.52 -5.96 -1.26
N LEU A 165 0.94 -5.83 -2.46
CA LEU A 165 -0.17 -6.65 -2.91
C LEU A 165 0.29 -8.03 -3.41
N LEU A 166 1.36 -8.09 -4.21
CA LEU A 166 1.90 -9.33 -4.79
C LEU A 166 2.42 -10.31 -3.73
N TYR A 167 3.03 -9.78 -2.69
CA TYR A 167 3.63 -10.53 -1.57
C TYR A 167 2.89 -10.27 -0.25
N ASP A 168 1.58 -10.08 -0.34
CA ASP A 168 0.73 -9.81 0.82
C ASP A 168 0.85 -10.95 1.84
N PRO A 169 1.28 -10.67 3.08
CA PRO A 169 1.48 -11.70 4.10
C PRO A 169 0.19 -12.40 4.56
N TYR A 170 -0.97 -11.82 4.26
CA TYR A 170 -2.28 -12.39 4.57
C TYR A 170 -2.81 -13.31 3.46
N LEU A 171 -2.25 -13.18 2.25
CA LEU A 171 -2.58 -14.00 1.09
C LEU A 171 -1.38 -14.88 0.71
N ASP A 172 -1.66 -16.13 0.40
CA ASP A 172 -0.66 -17.02 -0.19
C ASP A 172 -0.93 -17.07 -1.71
N HIS A 173 -0.56 -16.00 -2.39
CA HIS A 173 -0.69 -15.93 -3.84
C HIS A 173 0.17 -16.99 -4.50
N SER A 174 -0.43 -17.81 -5.35
CA SER A 174 0.32 -18.68 -6.23
C SER A 174 1.17 -17.89 -7.23
N GLU A 175 2.22 -18.50 -7.78
CA GLU A 175 3.01 -17.88 -8.86
C GLU A 175 2.13 -17.51 -10.06
N GLU A 176 1.06 -18.31 -10.33
CA GLU A 176 0.09 -18.01 -11.38
C GLU A 176 -0.74 -16.77 -11.07
N ASP A 177 -1.22 -16.60 -9.83
CA ASP A 177 -1.95 -15.40 -9.42
C ASP A 177 -1.06 -14.16 -9.45
N GLN A 178 0.21 -14.27 -9.01
CA GLN A 178 1.17 -13.19 -9.10
C GLN A 178 1.44 -12.77 -10.55
N ALA A 179 1.59 -13.73 -11.46
CA ALA A 179 1.76 -13.44 -12.89
C ALA A 179 0.54 -12.71 -13.48
N LYS A 180 -0.68 -13.17 -13.17
CA LYS A 180 -1.92 -12.53 -13.60
C LYS A 180 -2.06 -11.09 -13.06
N LEU A 181 -1.64 -10.84 -11.82
CA LEU A 181 -1.63 -9.50 -11.23
C LEU A 181 -0.63 -8.58 -11.93
N LEU A 182 0.53 -9.10 -12.31
CA LEU A 182 1.52 -8.35 -13.09
C LEU A 182 1.01 -8.04 -14.50
N ASP A 183 0.39 -9.00 -15.19
CA ASP A 183 -0.24 -8.78 -16.50
C ASP A 183 -1.33 -7.70 -16.42
N LEU A 184 -2.18 -7.74 -15.38
CA LEU A 184 -3.18 -6.69 -15.12
C LEU A 184 -2.54 -5.32 -14.89
N TRP A 185 -1.42 -5.28 -14.16
CA TRP A 185 -0.71 -4.05 -13.90
C TRP A 185 -0.09 -3.46 -15.18
N GLU A 186 0.51 -4.29 -16.02
CA GLU A 186 1.04 -3.88 -17.32
C GLU A 186 -0.08 -3.29 -18.20
N ASP A 187 -1.23 -3.97 -18.32
CA ASP A 187 -2.38 -3.49 -19.07
C ASP A 187 -2.90 -2.10 -18.62
N ILE A 188 -2.81 -1.79 -17.31
CA ILE A 188 -3.33 -0.56 -16.72
C ILE A 188 -2.34 0.59 -16.83
N SER A 189 -1.05 0.29 -16.70
CA SER A 189 0.01 1.31 -16.58
C SER A 189 0.61 1.75 -17.94
N GLU A 190 0.16 1.18 -19.07
CA GLU A 190 0.48 1.62 -20.44
C GLU A 190 -0.29 2.91 -20.81
#